data_06edce2c94e42a4924a97e2300485a39
#
_entry.id   06edce2c94e42a4924a97e2300485a39
#
_cell.length_a   1.000
_cell.length_b   1.000
_cell.length_c   1.000
_cell.angle_alpha   90.00
_cell.angle_beta   90.00
_cell.angle_gamma   90.00
#
_symmetry.space_group_name_H-M   'P 1'
#
loop_
_entity.id
_entity.type
_entity.pdbx_description
1 polymer ?
#
loop_
_entity_poly.entity_id
_entity_poly.type
_entity_poly.pdbx_seq_one_letter_code
_entity_poly.pdbx_strand_id
1 'polypeptide(L)'
;DQVDPRAEERLRVLEHHTELGSGYRIALRDLELRGAGNLLGGEQSGHAQAVGFDMYLRWLNETVDALKRGDDGTGAREWTPPDVTLDRPAHLPESYVPDDAAKLDVYRRLARAMQPCEIAAVREELRDRFGPLPDDAARLLLVAELRALGARAGLEAILLAGDEARLTFRRDARPRLAGLTAALDAVQFEADVRRAVPLSLRLRRLGGEAIGPGLARALTAVLHDTRS
;
A
#
# COMPACT_ATOMS: atom_id res chain seq x y z
N ASP A 1 -21.02 25.49 11.67
CA ASP A 1 -19.79 24.78 11.26
C ASP A 1 -19.92 23.35 11.75
N GLN A 2 -20.22 22.41 10.83
CA GLN A 2 -20.24 20.99 11.15
C GLN A 2 -18.80 20.50 11.05
N VAL A 3 -18.25 20.08 12.18
CA VAL A 3 -16.96 19.40 12.22
C VAL A 3 -17.11 18.04 11.55
N ASP A 4 -16.19 17.67 10.65
CA ASP A 4 -16.16 16.36 10.01
C ASP A 4 -16.16 15.26 11.09
N PRO A 5 -17.06 14.26 11.04
CA PRO A 5 -17.12 13.18 12.03
C PRO A 5 -15.77 12.49 12.27
N ARG A 6 -14.92 12.40 11.25
CA ARG A 6 -13.54 11.90 11.37
C ARG A 6 -12.63 12.82 12.17
N ALA A 7 -12.87 14.14 12.11
CA ALA A 7 -12.11 15.10 12.89
C ALA A 7 -12.51 15.07 14.37
N GLU A 8 -13.80 14.84 14.68
CA GLU A 8 -14.27 14.63 16.06
C GLU A 8 -13.69 13.36 16.68
N GLU A 9 -13.64 12.27 15.94
CA GLU A 9 -13.07 11.01 16.42
C GLU A 9 -11.55 11.13 16.70
N ARG A 10 -10.83 11.87 15.87
CA ARG A 10 -9.41 12.20 16.09
C ARG A 10 -9.19 13.07 17.33
N LEU A 11 -10.06 14.04 17.58
CA LEU A 11 -10.00 14.86 18.78
C LEU A 11 -10.26 14.04 20.06
N ARG A 12 -11.21 13.11 20.05
CA ARG A 12 -11.46 12.19 21.17
C ARG A 12 -10.25 11.31 21.48
N VAL A 13 -9.53 10.84 20.46
CA VAL A 13 -8.30 10.06 20.64
C VAL A 13 -7.22 10.91 21.33
N LEU A 14 -7.11 12.20 20.97
CA LEU A 14 -6.17 13.13 21.61
C LEU A 14 -6.52 13.41 23.09
N GLU A 15 -7.81 13.53 23.43
CA GLU A 15 -8.27 13.77 24.81
C GLU A 15 -8.02 12.59 25.76
N HIS A 16 -8.06 11.35 25.24
CA HIS A 16 -7.91 10.14 26.08
C HIS A 16 -6.46 9.69 26.28
N HIS A 17 -5.51 10.28 25.57
CA HIS A 17 -4.11 9.85 25.60
C HIS A 17 -3.16 10.97 26.05
N THR A 18 -3.19 11.32 27.33
CA THR A 18 -2.30 12.33 27.95
C THR A 18 -1.03 11.75 28.58
N GLU A 19 -0.81 10.43 28.54
CA GLU A 19 0.34 9.78 29.16
C GLU A 19 1.58 9.79 28.26
N LEU A 20 2.76 9.77 28.88
CA LEU A 20 4.05 9.70 28.19
C LEU A 20 4.13 8.41 27.37
N GLY A 21 4.26 8.54 26.04
CA GLY A 21 4.18 7.40 25.09
C GLY A 21 2.88 7.33 24.28
N SER A 22 1.90 8.17 24.59
CA SER A 22 0.61 8.22 23.88
C SER A 22 0.72 8.73 22.45
N GLY A 23 1.73 9.52 22.10
CA GLY A 23 1.95 10.03 20.75
C GLY A 23 2.03 8.93 19.69
N TYR A 24 2.56 7.78 20.07
CA TYR A 24 2.62 6.58 19.26
C TYR A 24 1.22 5.95 19.03
N ARG A 25 0.38 5.83 20.07
CA ARG A 25 -1.00 5.31 19.97
C ARG A 25 -1.88 6.22 19.15
N ILE A 26 -1.73 7.53 19.32
CA ILE A 26 -2.42 8.56 18.55
C ILE A 26 -2.04 8.45 17.08
N ALA A 27 -0.76 8.30 16.77
CA ALA A 27 -0.27 8.13 15.41
C ALA A 27 -0.78 6.83 14.76
N LEU A 28 -0.81 5.73 15.50
CA LEU A 28 -1.35 4.46 15.02
C LEU A 28 -2.86 4.56 14.75
N ARG A 29 -3.61 5.21 15.63
CA ARG A 29 -5.05 5.40 15.46
C ARG A 29 -5.39 6.36 14.32
N ASP A 30 -4.64 7.45 14.17
CA ASP A 30 -4.77 8.35 13.02
C ASP A 30 -4.52 7.62 11.69
N LEU A 31 -3.56 6.73 11.68
CA LEU A 31 -3.23 5.82 10.60
C LEU A 31 -4.42 4.92 10.22
N GLU A 32 -5.03 4.26 11.19
CA GLU A 32 -6.18 3.39 10.98
C GLU A 32 -7.41 4.16 10.47
N LEU A 33 -7.67 5.36 11.01
CA LEU A 33 -8.79 6.21 10.60
C LEU A 33 -8.66 6.75 9.18
N ARG A 34 -7.44 6.95 8.69
CA ARG A 34 -7.17 7.41 7.33
C ARG A 34 -7.22 6.29 6.29
N GLY A 35 -7.13 5.02 6.72
CA GLY A 35 -7.04 3.84 5.86
C GLY A 35 -5.67 3.64 5.22
N ALA A 36 -5.29 2.39 4.95
CA ALA A 36 -3.96 2.03 4.45
C ALA A 36 -3.65 2.54 3.04
N GLY A 37 -4.66 2.89 2.25
CA GLY A 37 -4.47 3.53 0.94
C GLY A 37 -3.74 4.86 1.02
N ASN A 38 -3.92 5.59 2.13
CA ASN A 38 -3.24 6.87 2.39
C ASN A 38 -1.92 6.70 3.15
N LEU A 39 -1.65 5.48 3.64
CA LEU A 39 -0.46 5.10 4.40
C LEU A 39 0.78 4.97 3.55
N LEU A 40 0.57 4.61 2.32
CA LEU A 40 1.60 4.14 1.42
C LEU A 40 1.75 5.02 0.18
N GLY A 41 0.98 6.09 0.07
CA GLY A 41 0.98 7.01 -1.06
C GLY A 41 1.23 8.47 -0.68
N GLY A 42 2.13 9.11 -1.39
CA GLY A 42 2.33 10.56 -1.32
C GLY A 42 1.37 11.27 -2.25
N GLU A 43 0.61 12.21 -1.71
CA GLU A 43 -0.27 13.21 -2.35
C GLU A 43 -1.79 12.93 -2.26
N GLN A 44 -2.59 13.89 -2.07
CA GLN A 44 -2.63 15.35 -1.96
C GLN A 44 -4.02 15.81 -1.60
N SER A 45 -4.15 16.67 -0.83
CA SER A 45 -4.53 18.06 -0.95
C SER A 45 -4.86 18.59 0.42
N GLY A 46 -4.00 19.49 0.84
CA GLY A 46 -4.35 20.43 1.87
C GLY A 46 -4.04 20.05 3.30
N HIS A 47 -2.97 19.27 3.61
CA HIS A 47 -2.47 19.33 4.99
C HIS A 47 -1.06 18.73 5.12
N ALA A 48 -0.10 19.61 5.28
CA ALA A 48 1.33 19.34 5.55
C ALA A 48 1.63 18.50 6.83
N GLN A 49 0.60 18.05 7.56
CA GLN A 49 0.77 17.27 8.79
C GLN A 49 0.62 15.75 8.60
N ALA A 50 0.03 15.30 7.49
CA ALA A 50 -0.12 13.86 7.21
C ALA A 50 1.16 13.22 6.66
N VAL A 51 2.03 14.02 6.05
CA VAL A 51 3.35 13.63 5.51
C VAL A 51 4.32 13.24 6.63
N GLY A 52 4.06 13.67 7.88
CA GLY A 52 5.03 13.57 8.96
C GLY A 52 5.35 12.15 9.44
N PHE A 53 4.39 11.25 9.56
CA PHE A 53 4.64 9.97 10.23
C PHE A 53 5.19 8.89 9.28
N ASP A 54 4.66 8.80 8.07
CA ASP A 54 5.19 7.86 7.06
C ASP A 54 6.57 8.31 6.58
N MET A 55 6.75 9.62 6.36
CA MET A 55 8.06 10.20 6.06
C MET A 55 9.02 10.11 7.25
N TYR A 56 8.53 10.26 8.49
CA TYR A 56 9.33 10.07 9.71
C TYR A 56 9.75 8.60 9.87
N LEU A 57 8.85 7.64 9.71
CA LEU A 57 9.20 6.22 9.75
C LEU A 57 10.13 5.83 8.60
N ARG A 58 9.94 6.40 7.41
CA ARG A 58 10.78 6.20 6.25
C ARG A 58 12.19 6.78 6.50
N TRP A 59 12.30 8.02 6.94
CA TRP A 59 13.59 8.65 7.30
C TRP A 59 14.26 7.96 8.49
N LEU A 60 13.52 7.57 9.51
CA LEU A 60 14.06 6.84 10.65
C LEU A 60 14.63 5.48 10.20
N ASN A 61 13.92 4.78 9.32
CA ASN A 61 14.37 3.52 8.78
C ASN A 61 15.56 3.69 7.82
N GLU A 62 15.51 4.66 6.92
CA GLU A 62 16.61 4.99 6.00
C GLU A 62 17.87 5.43 6.77
N THR A 63 17.71 6.25 7.79
CA THR A 63 18.84 6.71 8.64
C THR A 63 19.43 5.58 9.47
N VAL A 64 18.60 4.71 10.06
CA VAL A 64 19.06 3.54 10.83
C VAL A 64 19.75 2.52 9.92
N ASP A 65 19.22 2.30 8.73
CA ASP A 65 19.81 1.36 7.76
C ASP A 65 21.07 1.92 7.08
N ALA A 66 21.17 3.23 6.87
CA ALA A 66 22.38 3.89 6.41
C ALA A 66 23.49 3.84 7.49
N LEU A 67 23.15 4.11 8.75
CA LEU A 67 24.07 4.01 9.86
C LEU A 67 24.58 2.56 10.10
N LYS A 68 23.72 1.55 9.87
CA LYS A 68 24.10 0.14 9.98
C LYS A 68 24.98 -0.34 8.84
N ARG A 69 24.88 0.27 7.64
CA ARG A 69 25.62 -0.13 6.43
C ARG A 69 26.92 0.64 6.23
N GLY A 70 27.12 1.73 6.96
CA GLY A 70 28.29 2.60 6.77
C GLY A 70 28.33 3.24 5.37
N ASP A 71 27.17 3.43 4.74
CA ASP A 71 27.04 3.83 3.35
C ASP A 71 26.69 5.33 3.27
N ASP A 72 27.52 6.08 2.58
CA ASP A 72 27.39 7.53 2.37
C ASP A 72 26.46 7.91 1.22
N GLY A 73 25.42 7.10 0.97
CA GLY A 73 24.21 7.50 0.23
C GLY A 73 24.34 7.64 -1.29
N THR A 74 25.40 7.12 -1.90
CA THR A 74 25.59 7.20 -3.35
C THR A 74 25.46 5.83 -4.02
N GLY A 75 24.25 5.46 -4.49
CA GLY A 75 24.14 4.37 -5.43
C GLY A 75 22.94 3.42 -5.36
N ALA A 76 22.03 3.52 -4.41
CA ALA A 76 20.82 2.71 -4.45
C ALA A 76 19.81 3.35 -5.42
N ARG A 77 19.42 2.63 -6.46
CA ARG A 77 18.23 2.97 -7.26
C ARG A 77 17.08 3.20 -6.28
N GLU A 78 16.62 4.43 -6.19
CA GLU A 78 15.60 4.84 -5.23
C GLU A 78 14.35 3.96 -5.42
N TRP A 79 14.14 3.03 -4.48
CA TRP A 79 12.93 2.22 -4.43
C TRP A 79 11.77 3.15 -4.11
N THR A 80 11.00 3.52 -5.12
CA THR A 80 9.80 4.33 -4.96
C THR A 80 8.60 3.44 -5.28
N PRO A 81 7.94 2.86 -4.26
CA PRO A 81 6.73 2.10 -4.47
C PRO A 81 5.60 3.02 -4.96
N PRO A 82 4.65 2.49 -5.77
CA PRO A 82 3.50 3.26 -6.21
C PRO A 82 2.60 3.64 -5.05
N ASP A 83 1.89 4.73 -5.23
CA ASP A 83 0.74 5.09 -4.41
C ASP A 83 -0.42 4.12 -4.69
N VAL A 84 -0.96 3.46 -3.66
CA VAL A 84 -2.08 2.52 -3.81
C VAL A 84 -3.27 3.01 -3.00
N THR A 85 -4.33 3.43 -3.69
CA THR A 85 -5.57 3.92 -3.09
C THR A 85 -6.70 2.92 -3.30
N LEU A 86 -7.43 2.61 -2.23
CA LEU A 86 -8.64 1.78 -2.23
C LEU A 86 -9.86 2.62 -1.82
N ASP A 87 -11.02 2.25 -2.31
CA ASP A 87 -12.33 2.79 -1.89
C ASP A 87 -12.84 2.21 -0.56
N ARG A 88 -12.12 1.28 0.04
CA ARG A 88 -12.48 0.58 1.28
C ARG A 88 -11.34 0.62 2.30
N PRO A 89 -11.65 0.54 3.61
CA PRO A 89 -10.64 0.48 4.66
C PRO A 89 -9.70 -0.72 4.48
N ALA A 90 -8.42 -0.51 4.77
CA ALA A 90 -7.39 -1.52 4.74
C ALA A 90 -6.46 -1.31 5.95
N HIS A 91 -6.73 -2.03 7.04
CA HIS A 91 -6.02 -1.89 8.31
C HIS A 91 -6.09 -3.20 9.11
N LEU A 92 -5.38 -3.29 10.23
CA LEU A 92 -5.51 -4.38 11.19
C LEU A 92 -6.53 -4.00 12.27
N PRO A 93 -7.74 -4.61 12.29
CA PRO A 93 -8.73 -4.33 13.32
C PRO A 93 -8.18 -4.63 14.71
N GLU A 94 -8.53 -3.84 15.72
CA GLU A 94 -8.16 -4.07 17.12
C GLU A 94 -8.71 -5.42 17.65
N SER A 95 -9.90 -5.81 17.17
CA SER A 95 -10.49 -7.12 17.47
C SER A 95 -9.68 -8.29 16.91
N TYR A 96 -8.85 -8.07 15.88
CA TYR A 96 -8.02 -9.10 15.27
C TYR A 96 -6.61 -9.12 15.84
N VAL A 97 -5.95 -7.97 15.96
CA VAL A 97 -4.64 -7.81 16.61
C VAL A 97 -4.79 -6.80 17.75
N PRO A 98 -5.05 -7.22 18.99
CA PRO A 98 -5.28 -6.31 20.11
C PRO A 98 -4.02 -5.57 20.59
N ASP A 99 -2.85 -6.16 20.38
CA ASP A 99 -1.57 -5.58 20.82
C ASP A 99 -1.05 -4.56 19.82
N ASP A 100 -0.96 -3.30 20.25
CA ASP A 100 -0.48 -2.19 19.44
C ASP A 100 0.98 -2.36 18.98
N ALA A 101 1.83 -2.99 19.81
CA ALA A 101 3.22 -3.23 19.45
C ALA A 101 3.33 -4.26 18.31
N ALA A 102 2.52 -5.33 18.37
CA ALA A 102 2.44 -6.33 17.30
C ALA A 102 1.88 -5.71 16.02
N LYS A 103 0.83 -4.86 16.12
CA LYS A 103 0.33 -4.13 14.95
C LYS A 103 1.42 -3.31 14.28
N LEU A 104 2.15 -2.50 15.06
CA LEU A 104 3.22 -1.66 14.52
C LEU A 104 4.32 -2.48 13.86
N ASP A 105 4.70 -3.61 14.43
CA ASP A 105 5.68 -4.49 13.82
C ASP A 105 5.20 -4.98 12.45
N VAL A 106 3.95 -5.44 12.35
CA VAL A 106 3.36 -5.84 11.07
C VAL A 106 3.35 -4.69 10.06
N TYR A 107 2.90 -3.50 10.45
CA TYR A 107 2.91 -2.34 9.54
C TYR A 107 4.32 -1.99 9.05
N ARG A 108 5.33 -2.02 9.93
CA ARG A 108 6.73 -1.77 9.55
C ARG A 108 7.26 -2.81 8.57
N ARG A 109 6.95 -4.07 8.79
CA ARG A 109 7.35 -5.16 7.89
C ARG A 109 6.69 -5.02 6.52
N LEU A 110 5.39 -4.74 6.47
CA LEU A 110 4.67 -4.51 5.22
C LEU A 110 5.16 -3.26 4.47
N ALA A 111 5.49 -2.19 5.19
CA ALA A 111 6.04 -0.97 4.59
C ALA A 111 7.40 -1.19 3.93
N ARG A 112 8.21 -2.12 4.46
CA ARG A 112 9.54 -2.48 3.95
C ARG A 112 9.53 -3.60 2.92
N ALA A 113 8.44 -4.36 2.83
CA ALA A 113 8.34 -5.51 1.94
C ALA A 113 8.50 -5.09 0.47
N MET A 114 9.50 -5.65 -0.20
CA MET A 114 9.80 -5.40 -1.60
C MET A 114 9.38 -6.56 -2.50
N GLN A 115 9.06 -7.71 -1.90
CA GLN A 115 8.73 -8.93 -2.63
C GLN A 115 7.44 -9.56 -2.12
N PRO A 116 6.62 -10.17 -2.99
CA PRO A 116 5.39 -10.85 -2.60
C PRO A 116 5.60 -11.97 -1.56
N CYS A 117 6.73 -12.65 -1.57
CA CYS A 117 7.02 -13.71 -0.59
C CYS A 117 7.15 -13.18 0.85
N GLU A 118 7.64 -11.96 1.05
CA GLU A 118 7.74 -11.33 2.36
C GLU A 118 6.34 -11.04 2.92
N ILE A 119 5.43 -10.61 2.05
CA ILE A 119 4.03 -10.33 2.40
C ILE A 119 3.29 -11.64 2.66
N ALA A 120 3.56 -12.69 1.89
CA ALA A 120 3.01 -14.02 2.12
C ALA A 120 3.43 -14.57 3.50
N ALA A 121 4.68 -14.38 3.90
CA ALA A 121 5.16 -14.77 5.23
C ALA A 121 4.42 -14.04 6.37
N VAL A 122 4.18 -12.73 6.21
CA VAL A 122 3.37 -11.96 7.17
C VAL A 122 1.93 -12.46 7.21
N ARG A 123 1.35 -12.81 6.07
CA ARG A 123 -0.01 -13.37 5.96
C ARG A 123 -0.14 -14.67 6.74
N GLU A 124 0.79 -15.60 6.56
CA GLU A 124 0.78 -16.88 7.28
C GLU A 124 0.99 -16.69 8.78
N GLU A 125 1.92 -15.83 9.20
CA GLU A 125 2.11 -15.51 10.62
C GLU A 125 0.84 -14.93 11.27
N LEU A 126 0.16 -14.00 10.59
CA LEU A 126 -1.10 -13.43 11.10
C LEU A 126 -2.18 -14.50 11.25
N ARG A 127 -2.29 -15.41 10.30
CA ARG A 127 -3.24 -16.52 10.37
C ARG A 127 -2.92 -17.51 11.49
N ASP A 128 -1.66 -17.84 11.67
CA ASP A 128 -1.21 -18.76 12.72
C ASP A 128 -1.43 -18.19 14.13
N ARG A 129 -1.18 -16.89 14.31
CA ARG A 129 -1.26 -16.25 15.62
C ARG A 129 -2.67 -15.78 16.01
N PHE A 130 -3.44 -15.31 15.04
CA PHE A 130 -4.71 -14.62 15.28
C PHE A 130 -5.89 -15.25 14.56
N GLY A 131 -5.68 -16.32 13.79
CA GLY A 131 -6.73 -17.02 13.06
C GLY A 131 -7.05 -16.41 11.68
N PRO A 132 -8.24 -16.69 11.13
CA PRO A 132 -8.63 -16.24 9.79
C PRO A 132 -8.55 -14.73 9.64
N LEU A 133 -8.00 -14.27 8.49
CA LEU A 133 -7.87 -12.85 8.19
C LEU A 133 -9.25 -12.19 7.99
N PRO A 134 -9.58 -11.12 8.71
CA PRO A 134 -10.73 -10.29 8.38
C PRO A 134 -10.48 -9.52 7.07
N ASP A 135 -11.57 -9.07 6.43
CA ASP A 135 -11.49 -8.40 5.12
C ASP A 135 -10.56 -7.17 5.11
N ASP A 136 -10.57 -6.39 6.20
CA ASP A 136 -9.73 -5.19 6.30
C ASP A 136 -8.24 -5.54 6.33
N ALA A 137 -7.86 -6.60 7.07
CA ALA A 137 -6.50 -7.12 7.10
C ALA A 137 -6.09 -7.74 5.76
N ALA A 138 -6.99 -8.46 5.09
CA ALA A 138 -6.74 -9.01 3.76
C ALA A 138 -6.48 -7.89 2.74
N ARG A 139 -7.25 -6.77 2.81
CA ARG A 139 -7.02 -5.59 1.97
C ARG A 139 -5.68 -4.90 2.27
N LEU A 140 -5.28 -4.81 3.53
CA LEU A 140 -3.97 -4.27 3.90
C LEU A 140 -2.82 -5.06 3.25
N LEU A 141 -2.88 -6.38 3.32
CA LEU A 141 -1.90 -7.26 2.68
C LEU A 141 -1.90 -7.12 1.15
N LEU A 142 -3.09 -6.99 0.56
CA LEU A 142 -3.24 -6.72 -0.88
C LEU A 142 -2.59 -5.39 -1.29
N VAL A 143 -2.78 -4.32 -0.51
CA VAL A 143 -2.11 -3.02 -0.75
C VAL A 143 -0.60 -3.19 -0.74
N ALA A 144 -0.04 -3.87 0.24
CA ALA A 144 1.40 -4.13 0.31
C ALA A 144 1.89 -4.95 -0.90
N GLU A 145 1.13 -5.96 -1.33
CA GLU A 145 1.45 -6.78 -2.50
C GLU A 145 1.41 -5.97 -3.80
N LEU A 146 0.39 -5.15 -4.01
CA LEU A 146 0.27 -4.26 -5.17
C LEU A 146 1.38 -3.21 -5.21
N ARG A 147 1.84 -2.72 -4.05
CA ARG A 147 3.02 -1.83 -3.97
C ARG A 147 4.29 -2.52 -4.41
N ALA A 148 4.56 -3.71 -3.91
CA ALA A 148 5.74 -4.47 -4.28
C ALA A 148 5.76 -4.83 -5.77
N LEU A 149 4.63 -5.28 -6.32
CA LEU A 149 4.48 -5.63 -7.73
C LEU A 149 4.50 -4.38 -8.63
N GLY A 150 3.79 -3.34 -8.24
CA GLY A 150 3.68 -2.09 -8.99
C GLY A 150 5.00 -1.35 -9.12
N ALA A 151 5.81 -1.32 -8.06
CA ALA A 151 7.16 -0.75 -8.11
C ALA A 151 8.04 -1.45 -9.15
N ARG A 152 7.98 -2.78 -9.22
CA ARG A 152 8.71 -3.60 -10.20
C ARG A 152 8.16 -3.41 -11.62
N ALA A 153 6.85 -3.19 -11.76
CA ALA A 153 6.20 -2.91 -13.04
C ALA A 153 6.40 -1.45 -13.54
N GLY A 154 7.02 -0.58 -12.72
CA GLY A 154 7.23 0.82 -13.04
C GLY A 154 5.99 1.70 -12.87
N LEU A 155 5.05 1.30 -12.01
CA LEU A 155 3.87 2.09 -11.67
C LEU A 155 4.24 3.21 -10.68
N GLU A 156 3.56 4.35 -10.83
CA GLU A 156 3.58 5.51 -9.94
C GLU A 156 2.36 5.52 -9.03
N ALA A 157 1.19 5.12 -9.56
CA ALA A 157 -0.06 5.05 -8.80
C ALA A 157 -0.97 3.90 -9.24
N ILE A 158 -1.71 3.35 -8.29
CA ILE A 158 -2.75 2.33 -8.46
C ILE A 158 -3.99 2.80 -7.69
N LEU A 159 -5.08 3.06 -8.39
CA LEU A 159 -6.38 3.39 -7.78
C LEU A 159 -7.34 2.23 -8.04
N LEU A 160 -7.94 1.69 -6.97
CA LEU A 160 -8.98 0.65 -7.04
C LEU A 160 -10.30 1.19 -6.48
N ALA A 161 -11.38 1.11 -7.25
CA ALA A 161 -12.71 1.55 -6.85
C ALA A 161 -13.78 0.61 -7.43
N GLY A 162 -14.45 -0.16 -6.57
CA GLY A 162 -15.43 -1.15 -7.00
C GLY A 162 -14.84 -2.18 -7.97
N ASP A 163 -15.38 -2.22 -9.19
CA ASP A 163 -14.93 -3.10 -10.28
C ASP A 163 -13.98 -2.41 -11.28
N GLU A 164 -13.48 -1.25 -10.95
CA GLU A 164 -12.54 -0.49 -11.78
C GLU A 164 -11.19 -0.33 -11.11
N ALA A 165 -10.14 -0.24 -11.94
CA ALA A 165 -8.81 0.19 -11.50
C ALA A 165 -8.22 1.20 -12.48
N ARG A 166 -7.35 2.07 -11.96
CA ARG A 166 -6.51 2.95 -12.77
C ARG A 166 -5.06 2.74 -12.38
N LEU A 167 -4.25 2.43 -13.38
CA LEU A 167 -2.81 2.32 -13.25
C LEU A 167 -2.16 3.52 -13.91
N THR A 168 -1.24 4.19 -13.21
CA THR A 168 -0.41 5.26 -13.78
C THR A 168 1.04 4.83 -13.73
N PHE A 169 1.73 4.91 -14.86
CA PHE A 169 3.15 4.55 -14.95
C PHE A 169 4.04 5.77 -14.70
N ARG A 170 5.22 5.53 -14.14
CA ARG A 170 6.26 6.56 -14.06
C ARG A 170 6.64 7.03 -15.47
N ARG A 171 7.03 8.29 -15.59
CA ARG A 171 7.39 8.90 -16.88
C ARG A 171 8.55 8.21 -17.62
N ASP A 172 9.47 7.64 -16.84
CA ASP A 172 10.64 6.90 -17.34
C ASP A 172 10.36 5.41 -17.57
N ALA A 173 9.21 4.90 -17.13
CA ALA A 173 8.85 3.50 -17.27
C ALA A 173 8.66 3.11 -18.75
N ARG A 174 9.03 1.88 -19.06
CA ARG A 174 8.85 1.26 -20.39
C ARG A 174 8.12 -0.08 -20.25
N PRO A 175 6.83 -0.07 -19.89
CA PRO A 175 6.08 -1.30 -19.66
C PRO A 175 5.91 -2.09 -20.95
N ARG A 176 5.96 -3.41 -20.86
CA ARG A 176 5.60 -4.32 -21.95
C ARG A 176 4.07 -4.43 -22.06
N LEU A 177 3.45 -3.46 -22.71
CA LEU A 177 1.98 -3.36 -22.76
C LEU A 177 1.30 -4.62 -23.31
N ALA A 178 1.87 -5.26 -24.36
CA ALA A 178 1.28 -6.47 -24.94
C ALA A 178 1.22 -7.63 -23.92
N GLY A 179 2.28 -7.85 -23.14
CA GLY A 179 2.27 -8.87 -22.09
C GLY A 179 1.31 -8.51 -20.96
N LEU A 180 1.25 -7.23 -20.58
CA LEU A 180 0.35 -6.76 -19.53
C LEU A 180 -1.13 -6.89 -19.96
N THR A 181 -1.49 -6.48 -21.16
CA THR A 181 -2.88 -6.63 -21.67
C THR A 181 -3.27 -8.10 -21.77
N ALA A 182 -2.40 -8.96 -22.27
CA ALA A 182 -2.67 -10.41 -22.33
C ALA A 182 -2.88 -11.02 -20.92
N ALA A 183 -2.09 -10.60 -19.92
CA ALA A 183 -2.26 -11.05 -18.55
C ALA A 183 -3.55 -10.51 -17.91
N LEU A 184 -3.97 -9.28 -18.25
CA LEU A 184 -5.24 -8.69 -17.81
C LEU A 184 -6.44 -9.39 -18.44
N ASP A 185 -6.38 -9.71 -19.73
CA ASP A 185 -7.41 -10.48 -20.43
C ASP A 185 -7.59 -11.88 -19.81
N ALA A 186 -6.48 -12.53 -19.42
CA ALA A 186 -6.52 -13.84 -18.75
C ALA A 186 -7.23 -13.81 -17.37
N VAL A 187 -7.31 -12.67 -16.72
CA VAL A 187 -8.06 -12.44 -15.47
C VAL A 187 -9.43 -11.79 -15.70
N GLN A 188 -9.89 -11.73 -16.95
CA GLN A 188 -11.16 -11.16 -17.39
C GLN A 188 -11.32 -9.65 -17.07
N PHE A 189 -10.27 -8.88 -17.33
CA PHE A 189 -10.29 -7.43 -17.22
C PHE A 189 -10.18 -6.79 -18.61
N GLU A 190 -11.09 -5.87 -18.89
CA GLU A 190 -10.96 -4.98 -20.05
C GLU A 190 -9.98 -3.85 -19.72
N ALA A 191 -9.03 -3.60 -20.60
CA ALA A 191 -8.01 -2.56 -20.43
C ALA A 191 -8.10 -1.49 -21.50
N ASP A 192 -8.36 -0.23 -21.11
CA ASP A 192 -8.26 0.95 -21.97
C ASP A 192 -6.89 1.64 -21.74
N VAL A 193 -6.07 1.65 -22.80
CA VAL A 193 -4.71 2.21 -22.73
C VAL A 193 -4.70 3.66 -23.18
N ARG A 194 -4.46 4.58 -22.26
CA ARG A 194 -4.32 6.00 -22.54
C ARG A 194 -2.84 6.36 -22.72
N ARG A 195 -2.43 6.55 -23.99
CA ARG A 195 -1.06 6.89 -24.37
C ARG A 195 -0.77 8.39 -24.19
N ALA A 196 -1.05 8.91 -22.99
CA ALA A 196 -0.66 10.25 -22.57
C ALA A 196 0.66 10.19 -21.78
N VAL A 197 1.17 11.33 -21.34
CA VAL A 197 2.31 11.40 -20.41
C VAL A 197 1.82 12.00 -19.12
N PRO A 198 1.77 11.22 -18.03
CA PRO A 198 2.18 9.82 -17.89
C PRO A 198 1.25 8.83 -18.57
N LEU A 199 1.80 7.68 -19.00
CA LEU A 199 1.02 6.55 -19.52
C LEU A 199 0.07 6.03 -18.43
N SER A 200 -1.19 5.76 -18.79
CA SER A 200 -2.16 5.20 -17.85
C SER A 200 -3.04 4.13 -18.49
N LEU A 201 -3.47 3.16 -17.68
CA LEU A 201 -4.45 2.15 -18.04
C LEU A 201 -5.67 2.31 -17.14
N ARG A 202 -6.84 2.29 -17.74
CA ARG A 202 -8.10 2.10 -17.03
C ARG A 202 -8.55 0.66 -17.21
N LEU A 203 -8.81 -0.01 -16.12
CA LEU A 203 -9.23 -1.42 -16.11
C LEU A 203 -10.67 -1.50 -15.62
N ARG A 204 -11.43 -2.41 -16.22
CA ARG A 204 -12.78 -2.77 -15.79
C ARG A 204 -12.89 -4.28 -15.67
N ARG A 205 -13.39 -4.77 -14.56
CA ARG A 205 -13.67 -6.19 -14.38
C ARG A 205 -14.86 -6.60 -15.24
N LEU A 206 -14.70 -7.64 -16.03
CA LEU A 206 -15.76 -8.25 -16.83
C LEU A 206 -16.38 -9.47 -16.14
N GLY A 207 -15.62 -10.11 -15.25
CA GLY A 207 -16.03 -11.31 -14.52
C GLY A 207 -14.89 -11.84 -13.63
N GLY A 208 -15.02 -13.08 -13.17
CA GLY A 208 -13.97 -13.76 -12.44
C GLY A 208 -13.67 -13.16 -11.07
N GLU A 209 -12.39 -13.05 -10.75
CA GLU A 209 -11.88 -12.60 -9.46
C GLU A 209 -12.09 -11.09 -9.24
N ALA A 210 -12.11 -10.67 -7.97
CA ALA A 210 -12.17 -9.24 -7.62
C ALA A 210 -11.00 -8.47 -8.21
N ILE A 211 -11.20 -7.17 -8.51
CA ILE A 211 -10.26 -6.34 -9.27
C ILE A 211 -8.85 -6.30 -8.64
N GLY A 212 -8.76 -6.20 -7.32
CA GLY A 212 -7.46 -6.13 -6.63
C GLY A 212 -6.64 -7.41 -6.71
N PRO A 213 -7.14 -8.57 -6.24
CA PRO A 213 -6.46 -9.86 -6.37
C PRO A 213 -6.17 -10.23 -7.82
N GLY A 214 -7.10 -10.00 -8.75
CA GLY A 214 -6.88 -10.24 -10.17
C GLY A 214 -5.74 -9.39 -10.73
N LEU A 215 -5.65 -8.11 -10.35
CA LEU A 215 -4.56 -7.24 -10.74
C LEU A 215 -3.21 -7.73 -10.19
N ALA A 216 -3.16 -8.15 -8.92
CA ALA A 216 -1.94 -8.69 -8.34
C ALA A 216 -1.46 -9.93 -9.11
N ARG A 217 -2.39 -10.82 -9.50
CA ARG A 217 -2.09 -12.01 -10.31
C ARG A 217 -1.57 -11.65 -11.71
N ALA A 218 -2.21 -10.70 -12.39
CA ALA A 218 -1.78 -10.24 -13.71
C ALA A 218 -0.36 -9.62 -13.67
N LEU A 219 -0.10 -8.74 -12.69
CA LEU A 219 1.23 -8.15 -12.50
C LEU A 219 2.29 -9.20 -12.21
N THR A 220 1.95 -10.20 -11.37
CA THR A 220 2.86 -11.33 -11.06
C THR A 220 3.21 -12.10 -12.33
N ALA A 221 2.24 -12.45 -13.16
CA ALA A 221 2.46 -13.18 -14.43
C ALA A 221 3.42 -12.43 -15.36
N VAL A 222 3.20 -11.13 -15.57
CA VAL A 222 4.08 -10.29 -16.41
C VAL A 222 5.51 -10.21 -15.88
N LEU A 223 5.66 -10.10 -14.54
CA LEU A 223 6.98 -9.99 -13.92
C LEU A 223 7.76 -11.31 -13.87
N HIS A 224 7.08 -12.46 -13.99
CA HIS A 224 7.74 -13.76 -14.14
C HIS A 224 8.20 -14.00 -15.57
N ASP A 225 7.42 -13.59 -16.58
CA ASP A 225 7.76 -13.73 -18.00
C ASP A 225 9.00 -12.89 -18.41
N THR A 226 9.37 -11.90 -17.63
CA THR A 226 10.57 -11.07 -17.84
C THR A 226 11.88 -11.71 -17.37
N ARG A 227 11.85 -12.90 -16.75
CA ARG A 227 13.06 -13.61 -16.26
C ARG A 227 13.48 -14.77 -17.15
N SER A 228 12.72 -15.07 -18.19
CA SER A 228 13.05 -16.04 -19.22
C SER A 228 13.57 -15.36 -20.48
#